data_eb3b7b4049126573818ff6c7cc4c3540
#
_entry.id   eb3b7b4049126573818ff6c7cc4c3540
#
_cell.length_a   1.000
_cell.length_b   1.000
_cell.length_c   1.000
_cell.angle_alpha   90.00
_cell.angle_beta   90.00
_cell.angle_gamma   90.00
#
_symmetry.space_group_name_H-M   'P 1'
#
loop_
_entity.id
_entity.type
_entity.pdbx_description
1 polymer ?
#
loop_
_entity_poly.entity_id
_entity_poly.type
_entity_poly.pdbx_seq_one_letter_code
_entity_poly.pdbx_strand_id
1 'polypeptide(L)'
;MSLFTTRPFRFLTICRIRKKPVLCNWELLLVNASPDNQELKARVEQETARDNRIKSIILTENKGISENTNAGVAVASGDFVSFFDHDDILEPDLLFSYAEAIENNDNVDLLYCDEDKLMPDGKLAQPFFKPDFNIDLLRNNNYICHMLTIRKSLLDTLQPNTKEFDGAQDHNLTLRAVEKARNVHHVAKVLYHWRLSETSTAANADSKPYATIAGIKAVQNHLDRLGLNAKVEQARRPFTYKVTYAVPDSHPLVSIIIPTKDHANILDNCITSIIEKSTYDNYELVIIENNSTENATFEYYDKLQAKYPDIVRLVTWEHEFNFSKLMNFGVARAKGNYLLLLNNDTEVITPNWIETMLGICAREDVGAVGAKLYYPDNTIQHAGLCVTGGVAGHLCQSMPKDNWGYFALNDAQQDFSAVTAACIMTKRSEYEKVGGFTEELQVAFNDVDFCLKLREINDLIVYTPEVELYHYESISRGVENNTNKQIRFHKEVAYMNYRWANYYVEGDPYINPNFTVGEPGNRYYHL
;
A
#
# COMPACT_ATOMS: atom_id res chain seq x y z
N MET A 1 3.89 -18.75 37.53
CA MET A 1 4.43 -17.73 38.44
C MET A 1 5.31 -16.81 37.60
N SER A 2 4.79 -15.62 37.31
CA SER A 2 5.27 -14.73 36.22
C SER A 2 6.58 -14.05 36.61
N LEU A 3 7.68 -14.37 35.97
CA LEU A 3 9.02 -13.82 36.17
C LEU A 3 9.47 -12.80 35.12
N PHE A 4 8.53 -12.19 34.35
CA PHE A 4 8.90 -11.39 33.17
C PHE A 4 8.25 -10.00 33.12
N THR A 5 8.56 -9.14 34.08
CA THR A 5 8.13 -7.73 34.04
C THR A 5 9.26 -6.73 33.78
N THR A 6 10.47 -7.17 33.45
CA THR A 6 11.62 -6.26 33.27
C THR A 6 12.49 -6.74 32.12
N ARG A 7 12.24 -6.22 30.92
CA ARG A 7 12.94 -6.60 29.69
C ARG A 7 14.07 -5.60 29.38
N PRO A 8 15.33 -6.03 29.23
CA PRO A 8 16.39 -5.17 28.71
C PRO A 8 16.21 -4.99 27.18
N PHE A 9 16.39 -3.77 26.70
CA PHE A 9 16.43 -3.47 25.27
C PHE A 9 17.84 -3.67 24.72
N ARG A 10 17.91 -4.14 23.47
CA ARG A 10 19.15 -4.26 22.71
C ARG A 10 19.10 -3.28 21.55
N PHE A 11 20.19 -2.58 21.31
CA PHE A 11 20.40 -1.79 20.13
C PHE A 11 21.62 -2.33 19.40
N LEU A 12 21.44 -2.59 18.12
CA LEU A 12 22.54 -2.92 17.24
C LEU A 12 22.88 -1.68 16.41
N THR A 13 24.14 -1.25 16.46
CA THR A 13 24.59 -0.13 15.69
C THR A 13 25.56 -0.63 14.63
N ILE A 14 25.29 -0.30 13.36
CA ILE A 14 26.13 -0.65 12.22
C ILE A 14 26.97 0.56 11.85
N CYS A 15 28.29 0.42 11.87
CA CYS A 15 29.21 1.44 11.42
C CYS A 15 29.53 1.27 9.94
N ARG A 16 29.65 2.39 9.20
CA ARG A 16 29.93 2.42 7.77
C ARG A 16 31.23 1.69 7.44
N ILE A 17 31.17 0.78 6.45
CA ILE A 17 32.30 -0.02 6.01
C ILE A 17 33.00 0.68 4.87
N ARG A 18 34.24 1.19 5.09
CA ARG A 18 35.15 1.58 4.01
C ARG A 18 35.99 0.38 3.59
N LYS A 19 35.64 -0.23 2.45
CA LYS A 19 36.53 -1.10 1.61
C LYS A 19 37.32 -2.21 2.30
N LYS A 20 36.74 -3.06 3.18
CA LYS A 20 37.30 -4.41 3.53
C LYS A 20 36.24 -5.31 4.20
N PRO A 21 36.45 -6.65 4.25
CA PRO A 21 35.40 -7.58 4.66
C PRO A 21 35.00 -7.38 6.14
N VAL A 22 34.04 -6.86 6.27
CA VAL A 22 32.68 -6.79 6.54
C VAL A 22 32.21 -6.83 7.99
N LEU A 23 32.72 -7.47 8.95
CA LEU A 23 32.00 -7.77 10.21
C LEU A 23 32.66 -7.23 11.49
N CYS A 24 33.53 -6.24 11.40
CA CYS A 24 34.22 -5.72 12.58
C CYS A 24 33.59 -4.46 13.20
N ASN A 25 32.78 -3.72 12.44
CA ASN A 25 32.31 -2.38 12.81
C ASN A 25 30.85 -2.35 13.25
N TRP A 26 30.51 -3.05 14.31
CA TRP A 26 29.21 -2.96 14.98
C TRP A 26 29.40 -2.86 16.50
N GLU A 27 28.42 -2.27 17.15
CA GLU A 27 28.29 -2.32 18.60
C GLU A 27 26.88 -2.79 18.99
N LEU A 28 26.79 -3.55 20.06
CA LEU A 28 25.53 -3.95 20.68
C LEU A 28 25.35 -3.20 22.01
N LEU A 29 24.31 -2.39 22.10
CA LEU A 29 23.99 -1.64 23.30
C LEU A 29 22.90 -2.37 24.09
N LEU A 30 23.23 -2.87 25.28
CA LEU A 30 22.29 -3.52 26.19
C LEU A 30 21.78 -2.50 27.20
N VAL A 31 20.53 -2.06 27.04
CA VAL A 31 19.89 -1.12 27.99
C VAL A 31 19.20 -1.93 29.08
N ASN A 32 19.78 -1.98 30.26
CA ASN A 32 19.22 -2.66 31.42
C ASN A 32 18.38 -1.72 32.27
N ALA A 33 17.05 -1.85 32.19
CA ALA A 33 16.08 -1.11 32.96
C ALA A 33 15.64 -1.84 34.28
N SER A 34 16.39 -2.86 34.70
CA SER A 34 16.11 -3.66 35.90
C SER A 34 17.35 -3.68 36.80
N PRO A 35 17.72 -2.54 37.40
CA PRO A 35 18.97 -2.40 38.15
C PRO A 35 19.09 -3.37 39.35
N ASP A 36 17.96 -3.77 39.92
CA ASP A 36 17.91 -4.66 41.09
C ASP A 36 17.99 -6.15 40.73
N ASN A 37 17.89 -6.50 39.45
CA ASN A 37 17.99 -7.89 38.99
C ASN A 37 19.47 -8.32 38.89
N GLN A 38 19.97 -8.98 39.94
CA GLN A 38 21.38 -9.39 40.05
C GLN A 38 21.75 -10.45 38.98
N GLU A 39 20.85 -11.36 38.65
CA GLU A 39 21.08 -12.38 37.64
C GLU A 39 21.28 -11.75 36.25
N LEU A 40 20.35 -10.83 35.86
CA LEU A 40 20.46 -10.09 34.60
C LEU A 40 21.74 -9.25 34.57
N LYS A 41 22.09 -8.59 35.67
CA LYS A 41 23.32 -7.79 35.81
C LYS A 41 24.55 -8.66 35.56
N ALA A 42 24.66 -9.80 36.25
CA ALA A 42 25.76 -10.73 36.09
C ALA A 42 25.87 -11.27 34.63
N ARG A 43 24.72 -11.54 34.00
CA ARG A 43 24.70 -11.97 32.59
C ARG A 43 25.19 -10.88 31.64
N VAL A 44 24.74 -9.64 31.84
CA VAL A 44 25.18 -8.49 31.01
C VAL A 44 26.69 -8.26 31.19
N GLU A 45 27.22 -8.31 32.45
CA GLU A 45 28.63 -8.19 32.76
C GLU A 45 29.44 -9.30 32.06
N GLN A 46 28.95 -10.53 32.07
CA GLN A 46 29.60 -11.65 31.39
C GLN A 46 29.72 -11.41 29.86
N GLU A 47 28.65 -10.96 29.21
CA GLU A 47 28.66 -10.73 27.76
C GLU A 47 29.52 -9.53 27.36
N THR A 48 29.50 -8.44 28.14
CA THR A 48 30.36 -7.26 27.89
C THR A 48 31.83 -7.56 28.13
N ALA A 49 32.18 -8.47 29.05
CA ALA A 49 33.55 -8.93 29.27
C ALA A 49 34.05 -9.86 28.14
N ARG A 50 33.12 -10.57 27.46
CA ARG A 50 33.43 -11.52 26.38
C ARG A 50 33.74 -10.83 25.04
N ASP A 51 33.07 -9.70 24.75
CA ASP A 51 33.23 -8.97 23.48
C ASP A 51 33.15 -7.47 23.76
N ASN A 52 34.20 -6.74 23.44
CA ASN A 52 34.29 -5.29 23.68
C ASN A 52 33.33 -4.44 22.80
N ARG A 53 32.71 -5.04 21.80
CA ARG A 53 31.67 -4.43 20.99
C ARG A 53 30.30 -4.46 21.69
N ILE A 54 30.13 -5.30 22.71
CA ILE A 54 28.94 -5.35 23.55
C ILE A 54 29.14 -4.35 24.70
N LYS A 55 28.27 -3.37 24.75
CA LYS A 55 28.26 -2.32 25.79
C LYS A 55 26.95 -2.38 26.57
N SER A 56 26.96 -1.92 27.82
CA SER A 56 25.76 -1.87 28.63
C SER A 56 25.50 -0.50 29.20
N ILE A 57 24.23 -0.16 29.34
CA ILE A 57 23.70 1.01 30.03
C ILE A 57 22.79 0.50 31.11
N ILE A 58 23.09 0.81 32.36
CA ILE A 58 22.25 0.45 33.49
C ILE A 58 21.46 1.69 33.91
N LEU A 59 20.14 1.64 33.73
CA LEU A 59 19.24 2.70 34.13
C LEU A 59 18.95 2.58 35.63
N THR A 60 18.73 3.70 36.30
CA THR A 60 18.40 3.74 37.74
C THR A 60 16.99 3.23 38.01
N GLU A 61 16.11 3.30 37.02
CA GLU A 61 14.72 2.86 37.09
C GLU A 61 14.19 2.51 35.69
N ASN A 62 13.13 1.72 35.63
CA ASN A 62 12.40 1.46 34.38
C ASN A 62 11.43 2.59 34.08
N LYS A 63 11.72 3.39 33.03
CA LYS A 63 10.91 4.54 32.64
C LYS A 63 9.90 4.22 31.51
N GLY A 64 9.80 2.97 31.10
CA GLY A 64 8.98 2.53 29.97
C GLY A 64 9.75 2.41 28.67
N ILE A 65 9.10 1.81 27.66
CA ILE A 65 9.77 1.42 26.42
C ILE A 65 10.37 2.61 25.69
N SER A 66 9.63 3.71 25.56
CA SER A 66 10.06 4.92 24.85
C SER A 66 11.31 5.54 25.47
N GLU A 67 11.32 5.79 26.78
CA GLU A 67 12.44 6.46 27.44
C GLU A 67 13.66 5.54 27.57
N ASN A 68 13.47 4.25 27.78
CA ASN A 68 14.57 3.28 27.79
C ASN A 68 15.24 3.19 26.42
N THR A 69 14.44 3.22 25.32
CA THR A 69 14.93 3.29 23.95
C THR A 69 15.74 4.55 23.71
N ASN A 70 15.25 5.72 24.14
CA ASN A 70 15.96 6.99 24.01
C ASN A 70 17.33 6.97 24.70
N ALA A 71 17.44 6.33 25.86
CA ALA A 71 18.73 6.21 26.58
C ALA A 71 19.76 5.42 25.76
N GLY A 72 19.34 4.38 25.04
CA GLY A 72 20.21 3.64 24.13
C GLY A 72 20.64 4.47 22.92
N VAL A 73 19.68 5.15 22.27
CA VAL A 73 19.93 6.01 21.11
C VAL A 73 20.93 7.13 21.42
N ALA A 74 20.82 7.71 22.62
CA ALA A 74 21.67 8.83 23.06
C ALA A 74 23.17 8.49 23.11
N VAL A 75 23.53 7.21 23.32
CA VAL A 75 24.93 6.77 23.43
C VAL A 75 25.38 5.96 22.21
N ALA A 76 24.48 5.69 21.26
CA ALA A 76 24.81 4.99 20.04
C ALA A 76 25.82 5.79 19.21
N SER A 77 26.92 5.14 18.80
CA SER A 77 28.05 5.78 18.10
C SER A 77 28.18 5.41 16.62
N GLY A 78 27.41 4.44 16.15
CA GLY A 78 27.45 4.00 14.75
C GLY A 78 26.72 4.93 13.79
N ASP A 79 27.01 4.81 12.49
CA ASP A 79 26.36 5.58 11.43
C ASP A 79 24.88 5.23 11.23
N PHE A 80 24.48 4.02 11.63
CA PHE A 80 23.10 3.52 11.60
C PHE A 80 22.73 2.88 12.94
N VAL A 81 21.48 3.04 13.36
CA VAL A 81 20.93 2.48 14.59
C VAL A 81 19.81 1.54 14.23
N SER A 82 19.93 0.29 14.67
CA SER A 82 18.91 -0.75 14.51
C SER A 82 18.23 -1.03 15.83
N PHE A 83 16.92 -1.25 15.79
CA PHE A 83 16.10 -1.54 16.96
C PHE A 83 15.81 -3.04 17.03
N PHE A 84 16.18 -3.67 18.13
CA PHE A 84 16.15 -5.12 18.29
C PHE A 84 15.54 -5.52 19.63
N ASP A 85 14.52 -6.36 19.61
CA ASP A 85 13.87 -6.86 20.81
C ASP A 85 14.70 -7.99 21.44
N HIS A 86 14.76 -7.98 22.77
CA HIS A 86 15.67 -8.84 23.53
C HIS A 86 15.32 -10.34 23.50
N ASP A 87 14.09 -10.69 23.17
CA ASP A 87 13.57 -12.05 23.10
C ASP A 87 13.55 -12.64 21.68
N ASP A 88 13.92 -11.84 20.68
CA ASP A 88 13.93 -12.25 19.29
C ASP A 88 15.29 -12.80 18.82
N ILE A 89 15.35 -13.28 17.59
CA ILE A 89 16.56 -13.84 16.97
C ILE A 89 16.78 -13.18 15.61
N LEU A 90 18.06 -13.00 15.27
CA LEU A 90 18.49 -12.48 13.97
C LEU A 90 19.17 -13.60 13.16
N GLU A 91 19.00 -13.57 11.85
CA GLU A 91 19.82 -14.37 10.97
C GLU A 91 21.29 -13.94 11.02
N PRO A 92 22.24 -14.88 10.91
CA PRO A 92 23.68 -14.58 11.02
C PRO A 92 24.19 -13.58 9.99
N ASP A 93 23.55 -13.46 8.84
CA ASP A 93 23.96 -12.58 7.73
C ASP A 93 23.19 -11.25 7.69
N LEU A 94 22.34 -10.95 8.67
CA LEU A 94 21.56 -9.70 8.72
C LEU A 94 22.47 -8.47 8.59
N LEU A 95 23.51 -8.38 9.42
CA LEU A 95 24.43 -7.23 9.38
C LEU A 95 25.17 -7.10 8.06
N PHE A 96 25.52 -8.23 7.44
CA PHE A 96 26.14 -8.27 6.13
C PHE A 96 25.19 -7.73 5.06
N SER A 97 23.97 -8.25 5.02
CA SER A 97 22.94 -7.85 4.05
C SER A 97 22.60 -6.35 4.16
N TYR A 98 22.53 -5.81 5.38
CA TYR A 98 22.28 -4.37 5.60
C TYR A 98 23.47 -3.52 5.19
N ALA A 99 24.70 -3.97 5.51
CA ALA A 99 25.91 -3.26 5.11
C ALA A 99 26.05 -3.23 3.58
N GLU A 100 25.77 -4.34 2.90
CA GLU A 100 25.75 -4.43 1.43
C GLU A 100 24.72 -3.45 0.83
N ALA A 101 23.51 -3.40 1.39
CA ALA A 101 22.47 -2.47 0.96
C ALA A 101 22.90 -0.99 1.14
N ILE A 102 23.57 -0.67 2.24
CA ILE A 102 24.10 0.69 2.52
C ILE A 102 25.22 1.06 1.56
N GLU A 103 26.15 0.12 1.27
CA GLU A 103 27.27 0.37 0.35
C GLU A 103 26.80 0.54 -1.11
N ASN A 104 25.74 -0.17 -1.50
CA ASN A 104 25.19 -0.09 -2.85
C ASN A 104 24.24 1.11 -3.05
N ASN A 105 23.86 1.81 -1.96
CA ASN A 105 22.92 2.91 -2.01
C ASN A 105 23.29 4.04 -1.03
N ASP A 106 24.04 5.01 -1.52
CA ASP A 106 24.57 6.13 -0.71
C ASP A 106 23.49 6.97 -0.02
N ASN A 107 22.27 6.99 -0.53
CA ASN A 107 21.15 7.82 -0.05
C ASN A 107 20.20 7.09 0.90
N VAL A 108 20.48 5.83 1.25
CA VAL A 108 19.64 5.09 2.20
C VAL A 108 19.70 5.75 3.58
N ASP A 109 18.55 6.09 4.11
CA ASP A 109 18.39 6.66 5.44
C ASP A 109 17.60 5.73 6.38
N LEU A 110 16.80 4.81 5.81
CA LEU A 110 16.05 3.82 6.56
C LEU A 110 16.10 2.47 5.83
N LEU A 111 16.29 1.38 6.58
CA LEU A 111 16.23 0.00 6.08
C LEU A 111 15.26 -0.81 6.92
N TYR A 112 14.68 -1.83 6.30
CA TYR A 112 13.92 -2.90 6.94
C TYR A 112 14.05 -4.20 6.14
N CYS A 113 13.68 -5.33 6.75
CA CYS A 113 13.72 -6.64 6.09
C CYS A 113 12.41 -7.41 6.28
N ASP A 114 12.31 -8.53 5.61
CA ASP A 114 11.26 -9.52 5.89
C ASP A 114 11.47 -10.17 7.26
N GLU A 115 10.41 -10.69 7.84
CA GLU A 115 10.41 -11.36 9.13
C GLU A 115 9.58 -12.62 9.09
N ASP A 116 9.78 -13.50 10.07
CA ASP A 116 8.90 -14.62 10.34
C ASP A 116 8.63 -14.77 11.84
N LYS A 117 7.94 -15.82 12.21
CA LYS A 117 7.61 -16.10 13.60
C LYS A 117 8.41 -17.28 14.10
N LEU A 118 9.11 -17.09 15.23
CA LEU A 118 9.70 -18.19 16.00
C LEU A 118 8.63 -18.75 16.95
N MET A 119 8.14 -19.94 16.61
CA MET A 119 7.08 -20.60 17.34
C MET A 119 7.59 -21.16 18.68
N PRO A 120 6.70 -21.44 19.67
CA PRO A 120 7.10 -22.02 20.97
C PRO A 120 7.81 -23.38 20.85
N ASP A 121 7.59 -24.15 19.79
CA ASP A 121 8.27 -25.41 19.50
C ASP A 121 9.66 -25.25 18.83
N GLY A 122 10.09 -23.99 18.63
CA GLY A 122 11.37 -23.64 18.03
C GLY A 122 11.38 -23.61 16.51
N LYS A 123 10.25 -23.86 15.84
CA LYS A 123 10.17 -23.76 14.37
C LYS A 123 9.93 -22.34 13.91
N LEU A 124 10.47 -22.02 12.73
CA LEU A 124 10.16 -20.80 12.01
C LEU A 124 8.90 -21.01 11.15
N ALA A 125 7.99 -20.05 11.16
CA ALA A 125 6.71 -20.13 10.47
C ALA A 125 6.15 -18.75 10.15
N GLN A 126 5.13 -18.70 9.30
CA GLN A 126 4.42 -17.48 8.96
C GLN A 126 5.36 -16.34 8.49
N PRO A 127 6.19 -16.56 7.47
CA PRO A 127 7.03 -15.50 6.94
C PRO A 127 6.16 -14.33 6.48
N PHE A 128 6.60 -13.12 6.78
CA PHE A 128 6.01 -11.89 6.29
C PHE A 128 6.94 -11.28 5.25
N PHE A 129 6.67 -11.57 4.00
CA PHE A 129 7.31 -10.96 2.85
C PHE A 129 6.68 -9.60 2.59
N LYS A 130 7.41 -8.56 2.89
CA LYS A 130 6.95 -7.17 2.85
C LYS A 130 7.10 -6.59 1.45
N PRO A 131 6.28 -5.62 1.04
CA PRO A 131 6.55 -4.83 -0.17
C PRO A 131 7.74 -3.89 0.07
N ASP A 132 8.26 -3.30 -1.00
CA ASP A 132 9.09 -2.11 -0.91
C ASP A 132 8.29 -0.97 -0.26
N PHE A 133 8.94 0.19 -0.05
CA PHE A 133 8.32 1.27 0.72
C PHE A 133 6.95 1.67 0.16
N ASN A 134 5.93 1.58 1.01
CA ASN A 134 4.52 1.79 0.72
C ASN A 134 3.91 2.67 1.81
N ILE A 135 3.76 3.96 1.50
CA ILE A 135 3.37 4.95 2.53
C ILE A 135 1.91 4.78 2.96
N ASP A 136 1.00 4.46 2.03
CA ASP A 136 -0.40 4.25 2.38
C ASP A 136 -0.58 2.97 3.21
N LEU A 137 0.18 1.92 2.94
CA LEU A 137 0.21 0.73 3.80
C LEU A 137 0.79 1.05 5.19
N LEU A 138 1.85 1.87 5.27
CA LEU A 138 2.43 2.27 6.55
C LEU A 138 1.45 3.11 7.39
N ARG A 139 0.62 3.92 6.75
CA ARG A 139 -0.47 4.65 7.41
C ARG A 139 -1.60 3.73 7.89
N ASN A 140 -1.77 2.58 7.24
CA ASN A 140 -2.78 1.59 7.60
C ASN A 140 -2.30 0.64 8.71
N ASN A 141 -1.03 0.20 8.68
CA ASN A 141 -0.42 -0.62 9.72
C ASN A 141 1.10 -0.44 9.76
N ASN A 142 1.71 -0.85 10.86
CA ASN A 142 3.17 -0.86 11.00
C ASN A 142 3.78 -2.10 10.33
N TYR A 143 3.71 -2.19 9.00
CA TYR A 143 4.24 -3.36 8.28
C TYR A 143 5.78 -3.45 8.30
N ILE A 144 6.47 -2.32 8.46
CA ILE A 144 7.94 -2.26 8.53
C ILE A 144 8.45 -3.00 9.77
N CYS A 145 7.87 -2.70 10.94
CA CYS A 145 8.08 -3.29 12.26
C CYS A 145 9.55 -3.68 12.55
N HIS A 146 10.00 -4.84 12.09
CA HIS A 146 11.34 -5.38 12.29
C HIS A 146 12.05 -5.67 10.95
N MET A 147 13.38 -5.57 10.81
CA MET A 147 14.23 -4.89 11.76
C MET A 147 14.43 -3.45 11.27
N LEU A 148 13.80 -2.51 11.95
CA LEU A 148 13.94 -1.10 11.62
C LEU A 148 15.39 -0.65 11.88
N THR A 149 16.01 -0.04 10.87
CA THR A 149 17.35 0.56 10.96
C THR A 149 17.32 1.96 10.37
N ILE A 150 17.78 2.95 11.12
CA ILE A 150 17.74 4.37 10.73
C ILE A 150 19.16 4.94 10.75
N ARG A 151 19.51 5.73 9.73
CA ARG A 151 20.77 6.50 9.71
C ARG A 151 20.82 7.42 10.94
N LYS A 152 21.92 7.36 11.69
CA LYS A 152 22.08 8.11 12.94
C LYS A 152 21.89 9.62 12.73
N SER A 153 22.43 10.18 11.65
CA SER A 153 22.27 11.61 11.36
C SER A 153 20.82 12.03 11.09
N LEU A 154 19.99 11.15 10.52
CA LEU A 154 18.55 11.37 10.42
C LEU A 154 17.89 11.25 11.81
N LEU A 155 18.18 10.16 12.54
CA LEU A 155 17.63 9.89 13.86
C LEU A 155 17.87 11.05 14.84
N ASP A 156 19.05 11.68 14.78
CA ASP A 156 19.41 12.85 15.61
C ASP A 156 18.59 14.11 15.30
N THR A 157 17.93 14.18 14.16
CA THR A 157 16.99 15.28 13.81
C THR A 157 15.57 15.05 14.30
N LEU A 158 15.28 13.85 14.77
CA LEU A 158 13.94 13.48 15.24
C LEU A 158 13.80 13.77 16.74
N GLN A 159 12.59 14.14 17.14
CA GLN A 159 12.28 14.25 18.55
C GLN A 159 12.40 12.87 19.23
N PRO A 160 12.82 12.78 20.49
CA PRO A 160 12.82 11.53 21.22
C PRO A 160 11.43 10.87 21.28
N ASN A 161 11.40 9.56 21.47
CA ASN A 161 10.14 8.86 21.73
C ASN A 161 9.52 9.32 23.05
N THR A 162 8.20 9.35 23.12
CA THR A 162 7.46 9.78 24.33
C THR A 162 6.50 8.69 24.78
N LYS A 163 6.20 8.67 26.09
CA LYS A 163 5.30 7.68 26.71
C LYS A 163 3.90 7.63 26.11
N GLU A 164 3.45 8.71 25.50
CA GLU A 164 2.12 8.78 24.90
C GLU A 164 1.94 7.82 23.71
N PHE A 165 3.05 7.32 23.15
CA PHE A 165 3.08 6.34 22.06
C PHE A 165 3.54 4.95 22.54
N ASP A 166 3.67 4.70 23.84
CA ASP A 166 4.01 3.36 24.34
C ASP A 166 3.02 2.32 23.81
N GLY A 167 3.52 1.27 23.17
CA GLY A 167 2.75 0.26 22.45
C GLY A 167 2.61 0.48 20.94
N ALA A 168 2.96 1.69 20.43
CA ALA A 168 3.12 2.03 19.02
C ALA A 168 4.30 3.00 18.81
N GLN A 169 5.28 3.00 19.72
CA GLN A 169 6.44 3.90 19.67
C GLN A 169 7.33 3.67 18.45
N ASP A 170 7.44 2.45 18.00
CA ASP A 170 8.16 2.02 16.81
C ASP A 170 7.45 2.53 15.54
N HIS A 171 6.13 2.39 15.45
CA HIS A 171 5.33 2.94 14.36
C HIS A 171 5.44 4.47 14.29
N ASN A 172 5.29 5.16 15.44
CA ASN A 172 5.47 6.61 15.50
C ASN A 172 6.88 7.04 15.08
N LEU A 173 7.92 6.32 15.52
CA LEU A 173 9.30 6.59 15.11
C LEU A 173 9.49 6.41 13.60
N THR A 174 8.97 5.30 13.05
CA THR A 174 9.03 5.00 11.61
C THR A 174 8.36 6.09 10.80
N LEU A 175 7.13 6.50 11.17
CA LEU A 175 6.40 7.58 10.49
C LEU A 175 7.17 8.90 10.50
N ARG A 176 7.77 9.29 11.63
CA ARG A 176 8.61 10.51 11.72
C ARG A 176 9.92 10.40 10.92
N ALA A 177 10.47 9.20 10.82
CA ALA A 177 11.69 8.96 10.05
C ALA A 177 11.43 9.05 8.55
N VAL A 178 10.36 8.42 8.04
CA VAL A 178 10.04 8.44 6.61
C VAL A 178 9.63 9.83 6.10
N GLU A 179 9.12 10.71 6.96
CA GLU A 179 8.84 12.12 6.61
C GLU A 179 10.10 12.90 6.17
N LYS A 180 11.29 12.45 6.57
CA LYS A 180 12.55 13.14 6.34
C LYS A 180 13.60 12.29 5.62
N ALA A 181 13.35 10.99 5.49
CA ALA A 181 14.25 10.07 4.83
C ALA A 181 14.35 10.37 3.33
N ARG A 182 15.56 10.39 2.80
CA ARG A 182 15.81 10.53 1.36
C ARG A 182 15.47 9.26 0.60
N ASN A 183 15.74 8.11 1.22
CA ASN A 183 15.43 6.80 0.67
C ASN A 183 15.16 5.80 1.81
N VAL A 184 14.11 5.00 1.62
CA VAL A 184 13.72 3.87 2.46
C VAL A 184 13.97 2.60 1.64
N HIS A 185 14.83 1.72 2.13
CA HIS A 185 15.27 0.53 1.40
C HIS A 185 14.80 -0.75 2.08
N HIS A 186 14.16 -1.62 1.32
CA HIS A 186 13.75 -2.95 1.73
C HIS A 186 14.81 -3.98 1.37
N VAL A 187 15.25 -4.76 2.33
CA VAL A 187 16.08 -5.95 2.11
C VAL A 187 15.17 -7.17 2.07
N ALA A 188 14.81 -7.62 0.87
CA ALA A 188 13.84 -8.69 0.63
C ALA A 188 14.39 -10.08 1.02
N LYS A 189 14.74 -10.23 2.30
CA LYS A 189 15.22 -11.47 2.93
C LYS A 189 14.59 -11.58 4.33
N VAL A 190 14.22 -12.80 4.74
CA VAL A 190 13.83 -13.08 6.13
C VAL A 190 15.08 -13.07 6.99
N LEU A 191 15.31 -11.97 7.70
CA LEU A 191 16.51 -11.77 8.52
C LEU A 191 16.18 -11.59 10.01
N TYR A 192 14.90 -11.54 10.36
CA TYR A 192 14.40 -11.33 11.70
C TYR A 192 13.35 -12.39 12.08
N HIS A 193 13.51 -12.99 13.26
CA HIS A 193 12.61 -14.02 13.78
C HIS A 193 11.93 -13.52 15.05
N TRP A 194 10.68 -13.10 14.91
CA TRP A 194 9.88 -12.60 16.02
C TRP A 194 9.34 -13.74 16.87
N ARG A 195 9.79 -13.81 18.12
CA ARG A 195 9.37 -14.86 19.07
C ARG A 195 7.93 -14.69 19.52
N LEU A 196 7.10 -15.69 19.24
CA LEU A 196 5.75 -15.75 19.80
C LEU A 196 5.80 -16.20 21.24
N SER A 197 5.27 -15.38 22.14
CA SER A 197 5.06 -15.70 23.56
C SER A 197 3.59 -15.42 23.91
N GLU A 198 3.08 -16.06 24.96
CA GLU A 198 1.71 -15.84 25.45
C GLU A 198 1.44 -14.35 25.82
N THR A 199 2.50 -13.58 26.07
CA THR A 199 2.45 -12.15 26.41
C THR A 199 2.72 -11.23 25.23
N SER A 200 3.01 -11.79 24.04
CA SER A 200 3.29 -10.98 22.85
C SER A 200 2.03 -10.25 22.37
N THR A 201 2.21 -9.06 21.82
CA THR A 201 1.12 -8.25 21.27
C THR A 201 0.40 -8.98 20.14
N ALA A 202 1.13 -9.79 19.36
CA ALA A 202 0.57 -10.59 18.28
C ALA A 202 -0.31 -11.76 18.75
N ALA A 203 -0.06 -12.30 19.97
CA ALA A 203 -0.84 -13.43 20.49
C ALA A 203 -2.17 -13.00 21.16
N ASN A 204 -2.28 -11.76 21.62
CA ASN A 204 -3.46 -11.29 22.37
C ASN A 204 -3.73 -9.79 22.10
N ALA A 205 -4.21 -9.50 20.90
CA ALA A 205 -4.49 -8.15 20.43
C ALA A 205 -5.53 -7.40 21.31
N ASP A 206 -6.52 -8.12 21.83
CA ASP A 206 -7.59 -7.53 22.68
C ASP A 206 -7.11 -7.12 24.08
N SER A 207 -5.96 -7.60 24.50
CA SER A 207 -5.41 -7.29 25.84
C SER A 207 -4.75 -5.91 25.96
N LYS A 208 -4.53 -5.20 24.82
CA LYS A 208 -3.79 -3.93 24.79
C LYS A 208 -4.49 -2.80 24.03
N PRO A 209 -5.69 -2.36 24.47
CA PRO A 209 -6.41 -1.28 23.79
C PRO A 209 -5.60 0.04 23.75
N TYR A 210 -4.70 0.27 24.71
CA TYR A 210 -3.82 1.43 24.70
C TYR A 210 -2.89 1.49 23.49
N ALA A 211 -2.43 0.35 22.98
CA ALA A 211 -1.54 0.30 21.82
C ALA A 211 -2.27 0.70 20.53
N THR A 212 -3.54 0.29 20.37
CA THR A 212 -4.38 0.76 19.25
C THR A 212 -4.60 2.27 19.31
N ILE A 213 -4.90 2.82 20.50
CA ILE A 213 -5.07 4.28 20.70
C ILE A 213 -3.76 5.02 20.38
N ALA A 214 -2.63 4.52 20.86
CA ALA A 214 -1.32 5.09 20.56
C ALA A 214 -1.00 5.06 19.05
N GLY A 215 -1.37 3.98 18.36
CA GLY A 215 -1.19 3.85 16.91
C GLY A 215 -2.07 4.81 16.11
N ILE A 216 -3.37 4.92 16.45
CA ILE A 216 -4.27 5.93 15.86
C ILE A 216 -3.64 7.33 16.00
N LYS A 217 -3.16 7.66 17.21
CA LYS A 217 -2.53 8.95 17.49
C LYS A 217 -1.23 9.13 16.70
N ALA A 218 -0.42 8.08 16.54
CA ALA A 218 0.81 8.13 15.77
C ALA A 218 0.55 8.46 14.30
N VAL A 219 -0.44 7.80 13.67
CA VAL A 219 -0.84 8.06 12.29
C VAL A 219 -1.49 9.43 12.15
N GLN A 220 -2.39 9.84 13.08
CA GLN A 220 -3.01 11.16 13.03
C GLN A 220 -1.96 12.27 13.13
N ASN A 221 -1.04 12.19 14.08
CA ASN A 221 0.03 13.19 14.22
C ASN A 221 0.97 13.23 13.00
N HIS A 222 1.18 12.11 12.31
CA HIS A 222 1.91 12.06 11.05
C HIS A 222 1.20 12.87 9.97
N LEU A 223 -0.11 12.65 9.78
CA LEU A 223 -0.91 13.38 8.81
C LEU A 223 -0.99 14.88 9.13
N ASP A 224 -1.14 15.22 10.42
CA ASP A 224 -1.17 16.62 10.89
C ASP A 224 0.16 17.35 10.60
N ARG A 225 1.32 16.68 10.81
CA ARG A 225 2.64 17.25 10.49
C ARG A 225 2.85 17.49 9.00
N LEU A 226 2.23 16.66 8.15
CA LEU A 226 2.25 16.82 6.69
C LEU A 226 1.18 17.81 6.19
N GLY A 227 0.33 18.35 7.06
CA GLY A 227 -0.77 19.22 6.67
C GLY A 227 -1.89 18.51 5.90
N LEU A 228 -2.00 17.19 6.01
CA LEU A 228 -3.03 16.40 5.37
C LEU A 228 -4.29 16.39 6.22
N ASN A 229 -5.37 16.98 5.71
CA ASN A 229 -6.66 17.00 6.41
C ASN A 229 -7.31 15.61 6.31
N ALA A 230 -7.15 14.82 7.36
CA ALA A 230 -7.68 13.47 7.41
C ALA A 230 -8.03 13.05 8.85
N LYS A 231 -8.91 12.08 8.99
CA LYS A 231 -9.30 11.45 10.26
C LYS A 231 -8.81 10.02 10.30
N VAL A 232 -8.21 9.62 11.41
CA VAL A 232 -7.74 8.26 11.64
C VAL A 232 -8.62 7.55 12.66
N GLU A 233 -9.07 6.36 12.31
CA GLU A 233 -9.89 5.49 13.16
C GLU A 233 -9.31 4.06 13.15
N GLN A 234 -9.72 3.22 14.10
CA GLN A 234 -9.40 1.80 14.03
C GLN A 234 -10.13 1.18 12.83
N ALA A 235 -9.43 0.42 12.01
CA ALA A 235 -10.02 -0.38 10.95
C ALA A 235 -10.66 -1.67 11.51
N ARG A 236 -11.07 -2.59 10.63
CA ARG A 236 -11.74 -3.84 11.03
C ARG A 236 -10.92 -4.74 11.95
N ARG A 237 -9.59 -4.59 11.94
CA ARG A 237 -8.67 -5.47 12.68
C ARG A 237 -7.87 -4.71 13.71
N PRO A 238 -7.46 -5.38 14.81
CA PRO A 238 -6.53 -4.79 15.76
C PRO A 238 -5.24 -4.32 15.05
N PHE A 239 -4.71 -3.17 15.50
CA PHE A 239 -3.48 -2.56 14.98
C PHE A 239 -3.51 -2.21 13.50
N THR A 240 -4.68 -2.13 12.89
CA THR A 240 -4.88 -1.55 11.57
C THR A 240 -5.71 -0.27 11.67
N TYR A 241 -5.44 0.69 10.79
CA TYR A 241 -6.02 2.03 10.83
C TYR A 241 -6.69 2.37 9.51
N LYS A 242 -7.85 3.02 9.63
CA LYS A 242 -8.55 3.61 8.49
C LYS A 242 -8.25 5.10 8.46
N VAL A 243 -7.72 5.56 7.33
CA VAL A 243 -7.47 6.99 7.08
C VAL A 243 -8.54 7.51 6.13
N THR A 244 -9.36 8.43 6.61
CA THR A 244 -10.38 9.12 5.79
C THR A 244 -9.91 10.53 5.50
N TYR A 245 -9.50 10.80 4.26
CA TYR A 245 -9.10 12.13 3.81
C TYR A 245 -10.31 13.00 3.55
N ALA A 246 -10.24 14.27 3.95
CA ALA A 246 -11.31 15.21 3.71
C ALA A 246 -11.46 15.53 2.21
N VAL A 247 -12.70 15.67 1.77
CA VAL A 247 -12.99 16.24 0.44
C VAL A 247 -12.53 17.70 0.43
N PRO A 248 -11.93 18.20 -0.68
CA PRO A 248 -11.56 19.61 -0.78
C PRO A 248 -12.76 20.56 -0.53
N ASP A 249 -12.54 21.62 0.24
CA ASP A 249 -13.58 22.60 0.59
C ASP A 249 -14.24 23.26 -0.64
N SER A 250 -13.54 23.27 -1.79
CA SER A 250 -14.08 23.79 -3.06
C SER A 250 -15.21 22.95 -3.63
N HIS A 251 -15.51 21.78 -3.03
CA HIS A 251 -16.53 20.84 -3.50
C HIS A 251 -16.48 20.60 -5.01
N PRO A 252 -15.33 20.10 -5.55
CA PRO A 252 -15.04 20.13 -6.98
C PRO A 252 -15.95 19.21 -7.79
N LEU A 253 -16.22 19.60 -9.05
CA LEU A 253 -16.96 18.78 -9.99
C LEU A 253 -16.16 17.51 -10.34
N VAL A 254 -16.79 16.34 -10.18
CA VAL A 254 -16.29 15.04 -10.62
C VAL A 254 -16.98 14.64 -11.93
N SER A 255 -16.22 14.37 -12.98
CA SER A 255 -16.76 13.83 -14.24
C SER A 255 -16.65 12.32 -14.24
N ILE A 256 -17.78 11.62 -14.21
CA ILE A 256 -17.86 10.17 -14.32
C ILE A 256 -18.02 9.83 -15.81
N ILE A 257 -17.05 9.13 -16.38
CA ILE A 257 -16.93 8.87 -17.81
C ILE A 257 -17.21 7.38 -18.05
N ILE A 258 -18.28 7.10 -18.80
CA ILE A 258 -18.83 5.76 -18.98
C ILE A 258 -18.94 5.43 -20.47
N PRO A 259 -18.09 4.54 -21.04
CA PRO A 259 -18.26 4.04 -22.40
C PRO A 259 -19.37 3.00 -22.43
N THR A 260 -20.20 3.04 -23.47
CA THR A 260 -21.30 2.09 -23.59
C THR A 260 -21.61 1.75 -25.05
N LYS A 261 -22.16 0.56 -25.25
CA LYS A 261 -22.72 0.09 -26.52
C LYS A 261 -23.84 -0.89 -26.25
N ASP A 262 -25.03 -0.61 -26.81
CA ASP A 262 -26.22 -1.46 -26.64
C ASP A 262 -26.49 -1.82 -25.15
N HIS A 263 -27.28 -2.86 -24.87
CA HIS A 263 -27.53 -3.36 -23.51
C HIS A 263 -27.99 -2.28 -22.51
N ALA A 264 -29.04 -1.54 -22.86
CA ALA A 264 -29.59 -0.45 -22.06
C ALA A 264 -29.85 -0.81 -20.60
N ASN A 265 -30.24 -2.05 -20.31
CA ASN A 265 -30.49 -2.54 -18.96
C ASN A 265 -29.23 -2.60 -18.07
N ILE A 266 -28.07 -2.87 -18.68
CA ILE A 266 -26.77 -2.90 -17.96
C ILE A 266 -26.39 -1.48 -17.57
N LEU A 267 -26.46 -0.56 -18.54
CA LEU A 267 -26.19 0.85 -18.28
C LEU A 267 -27.17 1.44 -17.26
N ASP A 268 -28.45 1.05 -17.32
CA ASP A 268 -29.47 1.50 -16.37
C ASP A 268 -29.15 1.08 -14.93
N ASN A 269 -28.72 -0.15 -14.71
CA ASN A 269 -28.28 -0.62 -13.39
C ASN A 269 -27.08 0.20 -12.87
N CYS A 270 -26.10 0.46 -13.73
CA CYS A 270 -24.93 1.26 -13.38
C CYS A 270 -25.35 2.68 -12.98
N ILE A 271 -26.08 3.39 -13.85
CA ILE A 271 -26.47 4.79 -13.62
C ILE A 271 -27.42 4.91 -12.44
N THR A 272 -28.41 4.02 -12.33
CA THR A 272 -29.33 4.01 -11.20
C THR A 272 -28.58 3.82 -9.87
N SER A 273 -27.62 2.89 -9.82
CA SER A 273 -26.78 2.70 -8.63
C SER A 273 -25.98 3.94 -8.24
N ILE A 274 -25.46 4.69 -9.22
CA ILE A 274 -24.74 5.95 -9.00
C ILE A 274 -25.70 7.00 -8.41
N ILE A 275 -26.84 7.22 -9.07
CA ILE A 275 -27.78 8.29 -8.70
C ILE A 275 -28.44 8.03 -7.34
N GLU A 276 -28.82 6.78 -7.07
CA GLU A 276 -29.56 6.44 -5.86
C GLU A 276 -28.69 6.23 -4.62
N LYS A 277 -27.43 5.78 -4.82
CA LYS A 277 -26.56 5.42 -3.70
C LYS A 277 -25.50 6.49 -3.37
N SER A 278 -25.06 7.31 -4.34
CA SER A 278 -24.00 8.28 -4.09
C SER A 278 -24.42 9.40 -3.16
N THR A 279 -23.58 9.71 -2.18
CA THR A 279 -23.79 10.81 -1.23
C THR A 279 -23.15 12.13 -1.72
N TYR A 280 -22.18 12.06 -2.63
CA TYR A 280 -21.62 13.24 -3.30
C TYR A 280 -22.56 13.74 -4.39
N ASP A 281 -22.83 15.05 -4.43
CA ASP A 281 -23.85 15.63 -5.30
C ASP A 281 -23.30 16.49 -6.45
N ASN A 282 -22.00 16.82 -6.45
CA ASN A 282 -21.38 17.66 -7.50
C ASN A 282 -20.64 16.79 -8.55
N TYR A 283 -21.40 16.07 -9.37
CA TYR A 283 -20.85 15.26 -10.46
C TYR A 283 -21.62 15.41 -11.76
N GLU A 284 -20.99 15.08 -12.88
CA GLU A 284 -21.64 14.88 -14.18
C GLU A 284 -21.36 13.45 -14.69
N LEU A 285 -22.31 12.91 -15.47
CA LEU A 285 -22.17 11.64 -16.18
C LEU A 285 -21.89 11.92 -17.66
N VAL A 286 -20.70 11.60 -18.14
CA VAL A 286 -20.32 11.67 -19.55
C VAL A 286 -20.43 10.29 -20.15
N ILE A 287 -21.55 10.00 -20.78
CA ILE A 287 -21.85 8.71 -21.39
C ILE A 287 -21.36 8.73 -22.84
N ILE A 288 -20.44 7.81 -23.18
CA ILE A 288 -19.87 7.72 -24.53
C ILE A 288 -20.55 6.57 -25.25
N GLU A 289 -21.49 6.91 -26.10
CA GLU A 289 -22.16 5.97 -27.01
C GLU A 289 -21.20 5.55 -28.13
N ASN A 290 -21.04 4.24 -28.40
CA ASN A 290 -20.15 3.72 -29.42
C ASN A 290 -20.84 2.71 -30.33
N ASN A 291 -21.46 3.20 -31.39
CA ASN A 291 -22.08 2.39 -32.46
C ASN A 291 -23.12 1.39 -31.93
N SER A 292 -24.03 1.84 -31.09
CA SER A 292 -25.21 1.06 -30.69
C SER A 292 -26.14 0.83 -31.88
N THR A 293 -26.85 -0.28 -31.87
CA THR A 293 -27.75 -0.70 -32.95
C THR A 293 -29.19 -1.01 -32.49
N GLU A 294 -29.36 -1.16 -31.16
CA GLU A 294 -30.65 -1.48 -30.57
C GLU A 294 -31.50 -0.21 -30.37
N ASN A 295 -32.72 -0.17 -30.92
CA ASN A 295 -33.63 0.96 -30.73
C ASN A 295 -33.93 1.23 -29.27
N ALA A 296 -34.04 0.18 -28.43
CA ALA A 296 -34.26 0.30 -26.99
C ALA A 296 -33.15 1.10 -26.29
N THR A 297 -31.93 1.01 -26.80
CA THR A 297 -30.78 1.76 -26.25
C THR A 297 -30.92 3.25 -26.53
N PHE A 298 -31.33 3.66 -27.72
CA PHE A 298 -31.57 5.08 -28.05
C PHE A 298 -32.76 5.64 -27.30
N GLU A 299 -33.85 4.88 -27.18
CA GLU A 299 -34.99 5.28 -26.35
C GLU A 299 -34.61 5.46 -24.87
N TYR A 300 -33.69 4.65 -24.37
CA TYR A 300 -33.17 4.79 -23.01
C TYR A 300 -32.33 6.07 -22.86
N TYR A 301 -31.46 6.38 -23.82
CA TYR A 301 -30.67 7.61 -23.80
C TYR A 301 -31.56 8.86 -23.77
N ASP A 302 -32.60 8.90 -24.61
CA ASP A 302 -33.55 10.01 -24.64
C ASP A 302 -34.27 10.18 -23.29
N LYS A 303 -34.73 9.09 -22.69
CA LYS A 303 -35.37 9.11 -21.37
C LYS A 303 -34.43 9.56 -20.28
N LEU A 304 -33.17 9.10 -20.31
CA LEU A 304 -32.16 9.42 -19.31
C LEU A 304 -31.80 10.92 -19.36
N GLN A 305 -31.56 11.46 -20.57
CA GLN A 305 -31.26 12.89 -20.76
C GLN A 305 -32.46 13.78 -20.37
N ALA A 306 -33.68 13.35 -20.69
CA ALA A 306 -34.87 14.07 -20.28
C ALA A 306 -35.09 14.10 -18.76
N LYS A 307 -34.74 12.99 -18.08
CA LYS A 307 -34.90 12.85 -16.63
C LYS A 307 -33.82 13.60 -15.84
N TYR A 308 -32.57 13.64 -16.37
CA TYR A 308 -31.41 14.21 -15.69
C TYR A 308 -30.61 15.19 -16.58
N PRO A 309 -31.24 16.27 -17.09
CA PRO A 309 -30.63 17.16 -18.10
C PRO A 309 -29.38 17.90 -17.61
N ASP A 310 -29.26 18.12 -16.30
CA ASP A 310 -28.16 18.89 -15.71
C ASP A 310 -26.92 18.03 -15.43
N ILE A 311 -27.09 16.72 -15.23
CA ILE A 311 -26.01 15.81 -14.88
C ILE A 311 -25.60 14.88 -16.02
N VAL A 312 -26.51 14.51 -16.92
CA VAL A 312 -26.26 13.52 -17.99
C VAL A 312 -25.91 14.22 -19.29
N ARG A 313 -24.75 13.87 -19.82
CA ARG A 313 -24.30 14.25 -21.15
C ARG A 313 -24.00 13.03 -21.97
N LEU A 314 -24.73 12.86 -23.07
CA LEU A 314 -24.44 11.85 -24.08
C LEU A 314 -23.50 12.43 -25.15
N VAL A 315 -22.43 11.70 -25.48
CA VAL A 315 -21.50 12.02 -26.57
C VAL A 315 -21.29 10.77 -27.43
N THR A 316 -21.24 10.93 -28.76
CA THR A 316 -21.17 9.81 -29.68
C THR A 316 -19.79 9.68 -30.30
N TRP A 317 -19.25 8.45 -30.29
CA TRP A 317 -18.02 8.03 -30.94
C TRP A 317 -18.34 7.13 -32.12
N GLU A 318 -18.27 7.65 -33.35
CA GLU A 318 -18.71 6.96 -34.59
C GLU A 318 -17.62 6.06 -35.22
N HIS A 319 -16.53 5.82 -34.50
CA HIS A 319 -15.40 5.01 -34.99
C HIS A 319 -15.42 3.60 -34.38
N GLU A 320 -14.53 2.75 -34.89
CA GLU A 320 -14.30 1.42 -34.30
C GLU A 320 -13.95 1.50 -32.83
N PHE A 321 -14.33 0.45 -32.10
CA PHE A 321 -14.07 0.35 -30.67
C PHE A 321 -12.56 0.36 -30.37
N ASN A 322 -12.16 1.28 -29.52
CA ASN A 322 -10.84 1.37 -28.92
C ASN A 322 -11.04 2.04 -27.56
N PHE A 323 -10.87 1.28 -26.48
CA PHE A 323 -11.15 1.78 -25.13
C PHE A 323 -10.32 3.02 -24.80
N SER A 324 -9.03 3.02 -25.13
CA SER A 324 -8.14 4.17 -24.86
C SER A 324 -8.61 5.44 -25.58
N LYS A 325 -8.99 5.32 -26.87
CA LYS A 325 -9.54 6.45 -27.63
C LYS A 325 -10.88 6.93 -27.08
N LEU A 326 -11.75 6.00 -26.67
CA LEU A 326 -13.03 6.34 -26.05
C LEU A 326 -12.81 7.13 -24.76
N MET A 327 -11.89 6.70 -23.91
CA MET A 327 -11.58 7.41 -22.66
C MET A 327 -11.00 8.80 -22.95
N ASN A 328 -9.99 8.91 -23.83
CA ASN A 328 -9.41 10.19 -24.22
C ASN A 328 -10.49 11.14 -24.79
N PHE A 329 -11.39 10.62 -25.62
CA PHE A 329 -12.50 11.38 -26.19
C PHE A 329 -13.49 11.86 -25.13
N GLY A 330 -13.83 11.02 -24.16
CA GLY A 330 -14.72 11.36 -23.05
C GLY A 330 -14.10 12.42 -22.13
N VAL A 331 -12.83 12.24 -21.76
CA VAL A 331 -12.08 13.19 -20.96
C VAL A 331 -12.02 14.58 -21.61
N ALA A 332 -11.79 14.65 -22.92
CA ALA A 332 -11.77 15.93 -23.64
C ALA A 332 -13.13 16.67 -23.62
N ARG A 333 -14.22 15.96 -23.28
CA ARG A 333 -15.58 16.53 -23.20
C ARG A 333 -16.09 16.72 -21.78
N ALA A 334 -15.42 16.13 -20.81
CA ALA A 334 -15.70 16.28 -19.41
C ALA A 334 -15.34 17.69 -18.92
N LYS A 335 -16.02 18.18 -17.88
CA LYS A 335 -15.83 19.53 -17.32
C LYS A 335 -15.10 19.53 -15.98
N GLY A 336 -15.16 18.40 -15.24
CA GLY A 336 -14.59 18.28 -13.91
C GLY A 336 -13.06 18.26 -13.90
N ASN A 337 -12.50 18.74 -12.80
CA ASN A 337 -11.06 18.64 -12.53
C ASN A 337 -10.63 17.28 -12.00
N TYR A 338 -11.59 16.48 -11.54
CA TYR A 338 -11.42 15.07 -11.18
C TYR A 338 -12.19 14.21 -12.16
N LEU A 339 -11.52 13.19 -12.66
CA LEU A 339 -12.03 12.28 -13.67
C LEU A 339 -12.20 10.91 -13.01
N LEU A 340 -13.41 10.36 -13.07
CA LEU A 340 -13.71 9.02 -12.61
C LEU A 340 -14.10 8.18 -13.83
N LEU A 341 -13.18 7.32 -14.29
CA LEU A 341 -13.43 6.40 -15.39
C LEU A 341 -14.13 5.18 -14.84
N LEU A 342 -15.25 4.81 -15.42
CA LEU A 342 -16.11 3.76 -14.91
C LEU A 342 -16.67 2.89 -16.03
N ASN A 343 -16.60 1.58 -15.91
CA ASN A 343 -17.26 0.67 -16.83
C ASN A 343 -18.79 0.73 -16.68
N ASN A 344 -19.52 0.54 -17.79
CA ASN A 344 -20.99 0.57 -17.80
C ASN A 344 -21.64 -0.65 -17.11
N ASP A 345 -20.89 -1.69 -16.81
CA ASP A 345 -21.33 -2.93 -16.17
C ASP A 345 -20.87 -3.01 -14.69
N THR A 346 -20.78 -1.87 -14.03
CA THR A 346 -20.52 -1.75 -12.58
C THR A 346 -21.78 -1.40 -11.80
N GLU A 347 -21.82 -1.77 -10.52
CA GLU A 347 -22.86 -1.39 -9.58
C GLU A 347 -22.25 -0.93 -8.26
N VAL A 348 -22.56 0.30 -7.84
CA VAL A 348 -22.05 0.90 -6.61
C VAL A 348 -22.61 0.17 -5.38
N ILE A 349 -21.74 -0.17 -4.43
CA ILE A 349 -22.10 -0.71 -3.11
C ILE A 349 -21.94 0.38 -2.05
N THR A 350 -20.78 1.03 -1.99
CA THR A 350 -20.45 2.01 -0.95
C THR A 350 -21.04 3.38 -1.25
N PRO A 351 -21.91 3.95 -0.40
CA PRO A 351 -22.57 5.23 -0.72
C PRO A 351 -21.63 6.43 -0.86
N ASN A 352 -20.62 6.55 -0.02
CA ASN A 352 -19.63 7.65 -0.04
C ASN A 352 -18.39 7.35 -0.88
N TRP A 353 -18.54 6.55 -1.94
CA TRP A 353 -17.44 6.12 -2.80
C TRP A 353 -16.71 7.25 -3.51
N ILE A 354 -17.47 8.26 -4.00
CA ILE A 354 -16.89 9.43 -4.69
C ILE A 354 -16.07 10.26 -3.69
N GLU A 355 -16.62 10.57 -2.52
CA GLU A 355 -15.94 11.34 -1.48
C GLU A 355 -14.66 10.65 -1.01
N THR A 356 -14.71 9.32 -0.82
CA THR A 356 -13.56 8.54 -0.38
C THR A 356 -12.45 8.57 -1.43
N MET A 357 -12.77 8.31 -2.70
CA MET A 357 -11.79 8.39 -3.79
C MET A 357 -11.27 9.80 -3.99
N LEU A 358 -12.15 10.80 -3.93
CA LEU A 358 -11.81 12.22 -4.12
C LEU A 358 -10.87 12.72 -3.03
N GLY A 359 -11.14 12.40 -1.77
CA GLY A 359 -10.26 12.78 -0.65
C GLY A 359 -8.85 12.22 -0.81
N ILE A 360 -8.70 10.98 -1.25
CA ILE A 360 -7.39 10.36 -1.53
C ILE A 360 -6.76 11.01 -2.77
N CYS A 361 -7.51 11.14 -3.86
CA CYS A 361 -7.02 11.66 -5.14
C CYS A 361 -6.59 13.14 -5.06
N ALA A 362 -7.17 13.91 -4.13
CA ALA A 362 -6.84 15.32 -3.93
C ALA A 362 -5.44 15.55 -3.33
N ARG A 363 -4.80 14.54 -2.79
CA ARG A 363 -3.41 14.60 -2.33
C ARG A 363 -2.48 14.93 -3.52
N GLU A 364 -1.44 15.72 -3.26
CA GLU A 364 -0.48 16.13 -4.29
C GLU A 364 0.32 14.95 -4.85
N ASP A 365 0.65 13.98 -3.98
CA ASP A 365 1.46 12.79 -4.29
C ASP A 365 0.68 11.65 -4.98
N VAL A 366 -0.64 11.80 -5.21
CA VAL A 366 -1.50 10.74 -5.77
C VAL A 366 -1.84 11.03 -7.23
N GLY A 367 -1.52 10.11 -8.13
CA GLY A 367 -1.90 10.16 -9.55
C GLY A 367 -3.25 9.51 -9.82
N ALA A 368 -3.52 8.36 -9.21
CA ALA A 368 -4.79 7.65 -9.38
C ALA A 368 -5.21 6.88 -8.13
N VAL A 369 -6.53 6.64 -8.03
CA VAL A 369 -7.17 5.86 -6.95
C VAL A 369 -8.04 4.79 -7.57
N GLY A 370 -7.87 3.53 -7.14
CA GLY A 370 -8.69 2.39 -7.54
C GLY A 370 -9.55 1.85 -6.39
N ALA A 371 -10.69 1.28 -6.76
CA ALA A 371 -11.68 0.69 -5.86
C ALA A 371 -11.49 -0.83 -5.73
N LYS A 372 -12.07 -1.43 -4.68
CA LYS A 372 -12.24 -2.89 -4.56
C LYS A 372 -13.43 -3.34 -5.38
N LEU A 373 -13.22 -4.30 -6.29
CA LEU A 373 -14.29 -4.81 -7.14
C LEU A 373 -14.60 -6.28 -6.84
N TYR A 374 -15.87 -6.62 -6.96
CA TYR A 374 -16.38 -7.97 -6.76
C TYR A 374 -17.05 -8.50 -8.01
N TYR A 375 -16.93 -9.80 -8.23
CA TYR A 375 -17.81 -10.54 -9.14
C TYR A 375 -19.23 -10.67 -8.55
N PRO A 376 -20.24 -10.96 -9.39
CA PRO A 376 -21.64 -11.12 -8.92
C PRO A 376 -21.84 -12.22 -7.88
N ASP A 377 -20.93 -13.19 -7.82
CA ASP A 377 -20.94 -14.30 -6.86
C ASP A 377 -20.29 -13.95 -5.49
N ASN A 378 -19.96 -12.67 -5.26
CA ASN A 378 -19.27 -12.17 -4.08
C ASN A 378 -17.84 -12.69 -3.92
N THR A 379 -17.17 -13.04 -5.01
CA THR A 379 -15.72 -13.22 -4.98
C THR A 379 -15.00 -11.93 -5.39
N ILE A 380 -13.76 -11.75 -4.94
CA ILE A 380 -12.94 -10.59 -5.28
C ILE A 380 -12.57 -10.66 -6.77
N GLN A 381 -12.82 -9.58 -7.52
CA GLN A 381 -12.32 -9.41 -8.86
C GLN A 381 -11.03 -8.60 -8.89
N HIS A 382 -11.01 -7.51 -8.12
CA HIS A 382 -9.87 -6.58 -8.08
C HIS A 382 -9.60 -6.12 -6.64
N ALA A 383 -8.35 -6.31 -6.23
CA ALA A 383 -7.79 -5.77 -4.99
C ALA A 383 -6.34 -5.28 -5.23
N GLY A 384 -6.13 -4.53 -6.34
CA GLY A 384 -4.83 -4.11 -6.85
C GLY A 384 -4.34 -4.96 -8.00
N LEU A 385 -3.34 -4.44 -8.73
CA LEU A 385 -2.68 -5.13 -9.86
C LEU A 385 -1.19 -5.25 -9.58
N CYS A 386 -0.63 -6.42 -9.90
CA CYS A 386 0.81 -6.63 -9.98
C CYS A 386 1.29 -6.67 -11.43
N VAL A 387 2.48 -6.13 -11.68
CA VAL A 387 3.13 -6.08 -12.99
C VAL A 387 4.31 -7.06 -12.99
N THR A 388 4.05 -8.31 -13.38
CA THR A 388 5.07 -9.38 -13.36
C THR A 388 4.91 -10.28 -14.58
N GLY A 389 6.00 -10.96 -14.99
CA GLY A 389 5.97 -12.06 -15.95
C GLY A 389 5.47 -11.68 -17.36
N GLY A 390 5.66 -10.44 -17.78
CA GLY A 390 5.29 -9.96 -19.12
C GLY A 390 3.82 -9.61 -19.30
N VAL A 391 3.03 -9.62 -18.22
CA VAL A 391 1.62 -9.21 -18.16
C VAL A 391 1.32 -8.65 -16.78
N ALA A 392 0.20 -7.96 -16.63
CA ALA A 392 -0.31 -7.59 -15.32
C ALA A 392 -1.45 -8.53 -14.89
N GLY A 393 -1.65 -8.65 -13.59
CA GLY A 393 -2.73 -9.48 -13.07
C GLY A 393 -3.33 -8.97 -11.77
N HIS A 394 -4.62 -9.24 -11.61
CA HIS A 394 -5.35 -8.90 -10.39
C HIS A 394 -4.88 -9.71 -9.21
N LEU A 395 -4.66 -9.04 -8.09
CA LEU A 395 -4.37 -9.70 -6.82
C LEU A 395 -5.66 -10.25 -6.21
N CYS A 396 -5.54 -11.38 -5.51
CA CYS A 396 -6.64 -12.02 -4.77
C CYS A 396 -7.89 -12.34 -5.58
N GLN A 397 -7.76 -12.41 -6.92
CA GLN A 397 -8.87 -12.73 -7.82
C GLN A 397 -9.52 -14.08 -7.44
N SER A 398 -10.85 -14.12 -7.42
CA SER A 398 -11.68 -15.28 -7.07
C SER A 398 -11.62 -15.69 -5.58
N MET A 399 -10.96 -14.92 -4.71
CA MET A 399 -11.08 -15.12 -3.27
C MET A 399 -12.47 -14.69 -2.76
N PRO A 400 -13.01 -15.35 -1.72
CA PRO A 400 -14.22 -14.90 -1.06
C PRO A 400 -14.14 -13.43 -0.61
N LYS A 401 -15.25 -12.69 -0.68
CA LYS A 401 -15.35 -11.28 -0.29
C LYS A 401 -14.72 -10.98 1.09
N ASP A 402 -14.95 -11.86 2.06
CA ASP A 402 -14.49 -11.71 3.43
C ASP A 402 -13.05 -12.18 3.67
N ASN A 403 -12.37 -12.64 2.62
CA ASN A 403 -10.98 -13.05 2.74
C ASN A 403 -10.09 -11.82 2.84
N TRP A 404 -9.40 -11.71 3.96
CA TRP A 404 -8.51 -10.59 4.29
C TRP A 404 -7.15 -10.62 3.57
N GLY A 405 -6.87 -11.75 2.91
CA GLY A 405 -5.59 -11.94 2.21
C GLY A 405 -4.41 -12.18 3.15
N TYR A 406 -3.24 -12.13 2.57
CA TYR A 406 -1.97 -12.28 3.26
C TYR A 406 -1.72 -11.08 4.19
N PHE A 407 -1.57 -11.34 5.49
CA PHE A 407 -1.37 -10.32 6.53
C PHE A 407 -2.38 -9.14 6.46
N ALA A 408 -3.61 -9.42 6.10
CA ALA A 408 -4.71 -8.45 5.96
C ALA A 408 -4.54 -7.42 4.84
N LEU A 409 -3.68 -7.66 3.86
CA LEU A 409 -3.43 -6.71 2.77
C LEU A 409 -4.65 -6.42 1.89
N ASN A 410 -5.65 -7.34 1.81
CA ASN A 410 -6.90 -7.08 1.09
C ASN A 410 -7.81 -6.05 1.76
N ASP A 411 -7.65 -5.86 3.07
CA ASP A 411 -8.42 -4.91 3.86
C ASP A 411 -7.63 -3.61 4.13
N ALA A 412 -6.42 -3.46 3.55
CA ALA A 412 -5.54 -2.32 3.75
C ALA A 412 -5.56 -1.37 2.55
N GLN A 413 -5.72 -0.06 2.81
CA GLN A 413 -5.38 0.95 1.82
C GLN A 413 -3.86 0.92 1.60
N GLN A 414 -3.42 0.86 0.33
CA GLN A 414 -2.01 0.71 0.00
C GLN A 414 -1.70 1.16 -1.41
N ASP A 415 -0.40 1.37 -1.69
CA ASP A 415 0.07 1.72 -3.01
C ASP A 415 0.32 0.47 -3.84
N PHE A 416 0.01 0.54 -5.14
CA PHE A 416 0.31 -0.48 -6.12
C PHE A 416 0.96 0.09 -7.38
N SER A 417 1.50 -0.77 -8.22
CA SER A 417 1.99 -0.35 -9.53
C SER A 417 0.86 0.03 -10.49
N ALA A 418 -0.31 -0.59 -10.33
CA ALA A 418 -1.49 -0.27 -11.11
C ALA A 418 -2.80 -0.67 -10.41
N VAL A 419 -3.90 -0.07 -10.87
CA VAL A 419 -5.29 -0.42 -10.56
C VAL A 419 -6.10 -0.46 -11.85
N THR A 420 -7.26 -1.16 -11.86
CA THR A 420 -8.07 -1.30 -13.08
C THR A 420 -8.90 -0.06 -13.40
N ALA A 421 -9.02 0.26 -14.68
CA ALA A 421 -9.91 1.32 -15.17
C ALA A 421 -11.40 0.95 -15.15
N ALA A 422 -11.77 -0.22 -14.64
CA ALA A 422 -13.18 -0.53 -14.38
C ALA A 422 -13.80 0.43 -13.36
N CYS A 423 -12.97 0.95 -12.40
CA CYS A 423 -13.31 2.07 -11.53
C CYS A 423 -12.00 2.74 -11.07
N ILE A 424 -11.62 3.84 -11.69
CA ILE A 424 -10.39 4.60 -11.37
C ILE A 424 -10.68 6.10 -11.34
N MET A 425 -10.19 6.80 -10.32
CA MET A 425 -10.23 8.25 -10.24
C MET A 425 -8.84 8.84 -10.40
N THR A 426 -8.73 9.94 -11.15
CA THR A 426 -7.48 10.70 -11.34
C THR A 426 -7.76 12.19 -11.45
N LYS A 427 -6.75 13.03 -11.17
CA LYS A 427 -6.82 14.47 -11.47
C LYS A 427 -6.70 14.67 -12.98
N ARG A 428 -7.46 15.62 -13.53
CA ARG A 428 -7.34 16.01 -14.95
C ARG A 428 -5.91 16.47 -15.29
N SER A 429 -5.28 17.22 -14.40
CA SER A 429 -3.89 17.68 -14.57
C SER A 429 -2.92 16.54 -14.78
N GLU A 430 -3.03 15.46 -13.97
CA GLU A 430 -2.14 14.30 -14.05
C GLU A 430 -2.46 13.44 -15.28
N TYR A 431 -3.76 13.31 -15.61
CA TYR A 431 -4.18 12.63 -16.84
C TYR A 431 -3.59 13.30 -18.09
N GLU A 432 -3.69 14.63 -18.19
CA GLU A 432 -3.17 15.42 -19.32
C GLU A 432 -1.64 15.43 -19.35
N LYS A 433 -0.99 15.52 -18.19
CA LYS A 433 0.48 15.54 -18.04
C LYS A 433 1.14 14.26 -18.59
N VAL A 434 0.49 13.10 -18.42
CA VAL A 434 0.99 11.82 -18.95
C VAL A 434 0.45 11.50 -20.35
N GLY A 435 -0.36 12.39 -20.94
CA GLY A 435 -0.93 12.23 -22.29
C GLY A 435 -2.12 11.28 -22.37
N GLY A 436 -2.82 11.05 -21.26
CA GLY A 436 -4.00 10.17 -21.19
C GLY A 436 -3.68 8.69 -21.44
N PHE A 437 -4.66 7.94 -21.95
CA PHE A 437 -4.49 6.54 -22.33
C PHE A 437 -3.72 6.39 -23.64
N THR A 438 -2.84 5.41 -23.71
CA THR A 438 -2.07 5.06 -24.92
C THR A 438 -2.98 4.37 -25.94
N GLU A 439 -3.20 5.02 -27.10
CA GLU A 439 -4.21 4.59 -28.09
C GLU A 439 -3.86 3.31 -28.84
N GLU A 440 -2.58 2.91 -28.84
CA GLU A 440 -2.09 1.61 -29.33
C GLU A 440 -2.58 0.44 -28.48
N LEU A 441 -2.85 0.67 -27.20
CA LEU A 441 -3.44 -0.30 -26.28
C LEU A 441 -4.97 -0.20 -26.35
N GLN A 442 -5.55 -0.92 -27.33
CA GLN A 442 -6.95 -0.78 -27.67
C GLN A 442 -7.90 -1.34 -26.58
N VAL A 443 -7.46 -2.39 -25.89
CA VAL A 443 -8.31 -3.17 -24.98
C VAL A 443 -7.59 -3.61 -23.73
N ALA A 444 -6.44 -4.29 -23.84
CA ALA A 444 -5.72 -4.83 -22.70
C ALA A 444 -4.62 -3.87 -22.24
N PHE A 445 -4.36 -3.87 -20.93
CA PHE A 445 -3.24 -3.17 -20.28
C PHE A 445 -3.21 -1.64 -20.42
N ASN A 446 -4.24 -1.03 -20.97
CA ASN A 446 -4.31 0.43 -21.09
C ASN A 446 -4.35 1.14 -19.73
N ASP A 447 -5.03 0.56 -18.74
CA ASP A 447 -5.05 1.00 -17.35
C ASP A 447 -3.71 0.80 -16.66
N VAL A 448 -3.06 -0.33 -16.91
CA VAL A 448 -1.71 -0.61 -16.36
C VAL A 448 -0.70 0.39 -16.91
N ASP A 449 -0.65 0.59 -18.24
CA ASP A 449 0.22 1.57 -18.88
C ASP A 449 -0.04 3.00 -18.36
N PHE A 450 -1.30 3.38 -18.20
CA PHE A 450 -1.67 4.68 -17.65
C PHE A 450 -1.14 4.86 -16.21
N CYS A 451 -1.33 3.87 -15.35
CA CYS A 451 -0.80 3.89 -13.99
C CYS A 451 0.73 3.94 -13.97
N LEU A 452 1.41 3.17 -14.83
CA LEU A 452 2.87 3.17 -14.89
C LEU A 452 3.43 4.53 -15.39
N LYS A 453 2.74 5.21 -16.33
CA LYS A 453 3.09 6.59 -16.74
C LYS A 453 2.96 7.59 -15.58
N LEU A 454 1.94 7.48 -14.74
CA LEU A 454 1.81 8.29 -13.53
C LEU A 454 2.96 8.02 -12.56
N ARG A 455 3.34 6.75 -12.39
CA ARG A 455 4.50 6.40 -11.56
C ARG A 455 5.84 6.94 -12.09
N GLU A 456 6.03 7.03 -13.41
CA GLU A 456 7.23 7.67 -14.00
C GLU A 456 7.40 9.13 -13.60
N ILE A 457 6.32 9.81 -13.25
CA ILE A 457 6.35 11.18 -12.74
C ILE A 457 6.30 11.25 -11.20
N ASN A 458 6.54 10.11 -10.53
CA ASN A 458 6.57 9.90 -9.08
C ASN A 458 5.21 10.01 -8.38
N ASP A 459 4.12 9.85 -9.07
CA ASP A 459 2.79 9.78 -8.48
C ASP A 459 2.48 8.38 -7.92
N LEU A 460 1.78 8.33 -6.80
CA LEU A 460 1.28 7.10 -6.18
C LEU A 460 0.00 6.63 -6.87
N ILE A 461 -0.15 5.32 -6.97
CA ILE A 461 -1.39 4.66 -7.40
C ILE A 461 -1.98 3.96 -6.18
N VAL A 462 -3.02 4.55 -5.61
CA VAL A 462 -3.59 4.10 -4.34
C VAL A 462 -4.79 3.19 -4.57
N TYR A 463 -4.74 2.00 -4.00
CA TYR A 463 -5.90 1.13 -3.86
C TYR A 463 -6.58 1.37 -2.51
N THR A 464 -7.91 1.50 -2.50
CA THR A 464 -8.69 1.60 -1.27
C THR A 464 -9.75 0.52 -1.16
N PRO A 465 -9.73 -0.31 -0.10
CA PRO A 465 -10.77 -1.31 0.16
C PRO A 465 -12.06 -0.70 0.71
N GLU A 466 -12.04 0.60 1.04
CA GLU A 466 -13.20 1.34 1.59
C GLU A 466 -14.24 1.72 0.53
N VAL A 467 -13.90 1.52 -0.75
CA VAL A 467 -14.80 1.72 -1.90
C VAL A 467 -15.04 0.38 -2.57
N GLU A 468 -16.27 -0.08 -2.53
CA GLU A 468 -16.70 -1.37 -3.05
C GLU A 468 -17.73 -1.20 -4.16
N LEU A 469 -17.53 -1.91 -5.28
CA LEU A 469 -18.49 -2.04 -6.37
C LEU A 469 -18.58 -3.50 -6.84
N TYR A 470 -19.72 -3.91 -7.40
CA TYR A 470 -19.77 -5.06 -8.29
C TYR A 470 -19.31 -4.66 -9.68
N HIS A 471 -18.65 -5.58 -10.39
CA HIS A 471 -18.31 -5.45 -11.81
C HIS A 471 -18.65 -6.75 -12.52
N TYR A 472 -19.65 -6.68 -13.39
CA TYR A 472 -20.28 -7.83 -14.04
C TYR A 472 -19.50 -8.41 -15.21
N GLU A 473 -18.34 -7.90 -15.50
CA GLU A 473 -17.31 -8.22 -16.51
C GLU A 473 -17.80 -8.99 -17.75
N SER A 474 -17.35 -8.54 -18.93
CA SER A 474 -17.48 -9.23 -20.23
C SER A 474 -18.92 -9.44 -20.76
N ILE A 475 -19.95 -8.86 -20.16
CA ILE A 475 -21.32 -9.02 -20.66
C ILE A 475 -21.47 -8.38 -22.05
N SER A 476 -20.87 -7.21 -22.25
CA SER A 476 -20.97 -6.46 -23.52
C SER A 476 -19.92 -6.85 -24.55
N ARG A 477 -18.74 -7.35 -24.15
CA ARG A 477 -17.59 -7.58 -25.05
C ARG A 477 -17.34 -9.02 -25.46
N GLY A 478 -17.74 -9.98 -24.62
CA GLY A 478 -17.49 -11.42 -24.82
C GLY A 478 -16.01 -11.81 -24.73
N VAL A 479 -15.71 -13.10 -24.89
CA VAL A 479 -14.38 -13.71 -24.67
C VAL A 479 -13.42 -13.43 -25.84
N GLU A 480 -12.12 -13.34 -25.60
CA GLU A 480 -11.02 -13.18 -26.56
C GLU A 480 -10.73 -14.48 -27.36
N ASN A 481 -11.68 -14.92 -28.20
CA ASN A 481 -11.67 -16.26 -28.81
C ASN A 481 -11.46 -16.32 -30.31
N ASN A 482 -11.19 -15.20 -31.00
CA ASN A 482 -10.93 -15.22 -32.45
C ASN A 482 -9.51 -14.74 -32.79
N THR A 483 -9.01 -15.13 -33.96
CA THR A 483 -7.63 -14.87 -34.43
C THR A 483 -7.25 -13.39 -34.38
N ASN A 484 -8.16 -12.48 -34.80
CA ASN A 484 -7.87 -11.04 -34.83
C ASN A 484 -7.74 -10.47 -33.42
N LYS A 485 -8.58 -10.90 -32.48
CA LYS A 485 -8.49 -10.53 -31.07
C LYS A 485 -7.20 -11.03 -30.44
N GLN A 486 -6.77 -12.26 -30.76
CA GLN A 486 -5.50 -12.81 -30.29
C GLN A 486 -4.28 -12.05 -30.85
N ILE A 487 -4.29 -11.71 -32.17
CA ILE A 487 -3.21 -10.91 -32.77
C ILE A 487 -3.13 -9.53 -32.12
N ARG A 488 -4.25 -8.86 -31.86
CA ARG A 488 -4.28 -7.59 -31.11
C ARG A 488 -3.68 -7.77 -29.72
N PHE A 489 -4.16 -8.73 -28.95
CA PHE A 489 -3.66 -9.00 -27.59
C PHE A 489 -2.14 -9.23 -27.55
N HIS A 490 -1.59 -10.01 -28.50
CA HIS A 490 -0.14 -10.22 -28.58
C HIS A 490 0.63 -8.93 -28.90
N LYS A 491 0.05 -8.01 -29.69
CA LYS A 491 0.66 -6.70 -29.96
C LYS A 491 0.66 -5.84 -28.70
N GLU A 492 -0.43 -5.85 -27.94
CA GLU A 492 -0.55 -5.11 -26.68
C GLU A 492 0.44 -5.66 -25.65
N VAL A 493 0.60 -6.98 -25.52
CA VAL A 493 1.64 -7.62 -24.70
C VAL A 493 3.05 -7.21 -25.15
N ALA A 494 3.31 -7.22 -26.47
CA ALA A 494 4.62 -6.83 -27.00
C ALA A 494 4.94 -5.35 -26.72
N TYR A 495 3.93 -4.46 -26.81
CA TYR A 495 4.07 -3.06 -26.43
C TYR A 495 4.46 -2.93 -24.94
N MET A 496 3.74 -3.59 -24.05
CA MET A 496 4.01 -3.56 -22.60
C MET A 496 5.42 -4.07 -22.28
N ASN A 497 5.82 -5.21 -22.84
CA ASN A 497 7.14 -5.80 -22.65
C ASN A 497 8.27 -4.88 -23.14
N TYR A 498 8.05 -4.13 -24.21
CA TYR A 498 9.04 -3.18 -24.71
C TYR A 498 9.09 -1.89 -23.87
N ARG A 499 7.92 -1.30 -23.60
CA ARG A 499 7.83 0.00 -22.92
C ARG A 499 8.20 -0.09 -21.44
N TRP A 500 7.83 -1.19 -20.79
CA TRP A 500 7.95 -1.38 -19.34
C TRP A 500 8.92 -2.52 -18.97
N ALA A 501 9.93 -2.75 -19.80
CA ALA A 501 10.90 -3.84 -19.64
C ALA A 501 11.55 -3.87 -18.25
N ASN A 502 11.78 -2.72 -17.63
CA ASN A 502 12.35 -2.60 -16.28
C ASN A 502 11.49 -3.30 -15.22
N TYR A 503 10.15 -3.16 -15.28
CA TYR A 503 9.26 -3.84 -14.34
C TYR A 503 9.33 -5.37 -14.44
N TYR A 504 9.61 -5.89 -15.64
CA TYR A 504 9.74 -7.34 -15.85
C TYR A 504 11.13 -7.88 -15.51
N VAL A 505 12.14 -7.02 -15.46
CA VAL A 505 13.52 -7.38 -15.11
C VAL A 505 13.80 -7.16 -13.62
N GLU A 506 13.36 -6.03 -13.08
CA GLU A 506 13.63 -5.61 -11.70
C GLU A 506 12.54 -6.10 -10.73
N GLY A 507 11.35 -6.40 -11.25
CA GLY A 507 10.16 -6.77 -10.47
C GLY A 507 9.25 -5.59 -10.16
N ASP A 508 8.07 -5.90 -9.64
CA ASP A 508 7.11 -4.91 -9.15
C ASP A 508 7.47 -4.54 -7.71
N PRO A 509 7.73 -3.28 -7.38
CA PRO A 509 8.19 -2.88 -6.04
C PRO A 509 7.19 -3.18 -4.93
N TYR A 510 5.91 -3.33 -5.26
CA TYR A 510 4.89 -3.65 -4.26
C TYR A 510 4.65 -5.16 -4.10
N ILE A 511 5.41 -5.99 -4.85
CA ILE A 511 5.34 -7.45 -4.79
C ILE A 511 6.71 -7.99 -4.38
N ASN A 512 6.79 -8.57 -3.20
CA ASN A 512 8.04 -9.15 -2.72
C ASN A 512 8.55 -10.25 -3.68
N PRO A 513 9.85 -10.25 -4.04
CA PRO A 513 10.41 -11.20 -5.00
C PRO A 513 10.41 -12.66 -4.50
N ASN A 514 10.20 -12.88 -3.20
CA ASN A 514 10.09 -14.22 -2.62
C ASN A 514 8.72 -14.88 -2.83
N PHE A 515 7.75 -14.14 -3.38
CA PHE A 515 6.49 -14.76 -3.79
C PHE A 515 6.65 -15.47 -5.13
N THR A 516 6.16 -16.71 -5.21
CA THR A 516 5.92 -17.33 -6.50
C THR A 516 4.60 -16.79 -7.06
N VAL A 517 4.67 -16.13 -8.20
CA VAL A 517 3.48 -15.73 -8.94
C VAL A 517 2.88 -17.00 -9.56
N GLY A 518 1.74 -17.44 -9.06
CA GLY A 518 1.03 -18.61 -9.57
C GLY A 518 0.53 -18.41 -11.01
N GLU A 519 0.03 -19.50 -11.63
CA GLU A 519 -0.61 -19.51 -12.96
C GLU A 519 -1.70 -18.42 -13.09
N PRO A 520 -1.96 -17.88 -14.30
CA PRO A 520 -3.05 -16.93 -14.52
C PRO A 520 -4.38 -17.50 -14.04
N GLY A 521 -5.02 -16.83 -13.07
CA GLY A 521 -6.26 -17.27 -12.42
C GLY A 521 -6.09 -17.74 -10.96
N ASN A 522 -4.89 -18.06 -10.51
CA ASN A 522 -4.58 -18.45 -9.12
C ASN A 522 -3.37 -17.66 -8.61
N ARG A 523 -3.44 -16.33 -8.68
CA ARG A 523 -2.34 -15.46 -8.27
C ARG A 523 -2.41 -15.16 -6.79
N TYR A 524 -2.27 -16.22 -6.02
CA TYR A 524 -2.05 -16.10 -4.59
C TYR A 524 -0.55 -16.07 -4.33
N TYR A 525 -0.18 -15.33 -3.32
CA TYR A 525 1.07 -15.47 -2.65
C TYR A 525 1.21 -16.94 -2.18
N HIS A 526 1.74 -17.80 -3.01
CA HIS A 526 2.16 -19.14 -2.59
C HIS A 526 3.59 -19.03 -2.08
N LEU A 527 3.75 -19.48 -0.85
CA LEU A 527 5.05 -19.69 -0.21
C LEU A 527 5.73 -20.90 -0.84
#